data_83898a7f051fc358b60d253e6c17b0e9
#
_entry.id   83898a7f051fc358b60d253e6c17b0e9
#
_cell.length_a   1.000
_cell.length_b   1.000
_cell.length_c   1.000
_cell.angle_alpha   90.00
_cell.angle_beta   90.00
_cell.angle_gamma   90.00
#
_symmetry.space_group_name_H-M   'P 1'
#
loop_
_entity.id
_entity.type
_entity.pdbx_description
1 polymer ?
#
loop_
_entity_poly.entity_id
_entity_poly.type
_entity_poly.pdbx_seq_one_letter_code
_entity_poly.pdbx_strand_id
1 'polypeptide(L)'
;MATKEQIIEVLKKVDDPELNMDVWSLGLIYEINVDKANVGILMTFTTPMCPYGPMLLEMIEDAIKDKHKDIKKVKIDVTFDPPWEPSEELKAMFGV
;
A
#
# COMPACT_ATOMS: atom_id res chain seq x y z
N MET A 1 -1.99 5.06 20.15
CA MET A 1 -2.46 4.16 19.09
C MET A 1 -2.25 4.80 17.72
N ALA A 2 -1.97 3.98 16.72
CA ALA A 2 -1.77 4.51 15.37
C ALA A 2 -3.09 5.02 14.80
N THR A 3 -3.02 6.08 14.02
CA THR A 3 -4.16 6.62 13.30
C THR A 3 -4.05 6.27 11.82
N LYS A 4 -5.16 6.42 11.09
CA LYS A 4 -5.17 6.21 9.65
C LYS A 4 -4.12 7.08 8.96
N GLU A 5 -4.01 8.34 9.37
CA GLU A 5 -3.04 9.27 8.80
C GLU A 5 -1.60 8.82 9.03
N GLN A 6 -1.33 8.24 10.20
CA GLN A 6 0.00 7.71 10.48
C GLN A 6 0.32 6.50 9.62
N ILE A 7 -0.68 5.65 9.35
CA ILE A 7 -0.50 4.53 8.44
C ILE A 7 -0.23 5.03 7.02
N ILE A 8 -0.94 6.06 6.57
CA ILE A 8 -0.68 6.68 5.27
C ILE A 8 0.76 7.17 5.17
N GLU A 9 1.27 7.80 6.22
CA GLU A 9 2.66 8.27 6.22
C GLU A 9 3.66 7.13 6.08
N VAL A 10 3.37 5.97 6.68
CA VAL A 10 4.21 4.79 6.51
C VAL A 10 4.16 4.31 5.06
N LEU A 11 2.96 4.24 4.49
CA LEU A 11 2.78 3.76 3.12
C LEU A 11 3.47 4.65 2.09
N LYS A 12 3.59 5.95 2.38
CA LYS A 12 4.32 6.89 1.51
C LYS A 12 5.82 6.60 1.48
N LYS A 13 6.31 5.73 2.35
CA LYS A 13 7.73 5.36 2.42
C LYS A 13 7.99 3.96 1.91
N VAL A 14 6.95 3.24 1.48
CA VAL A 14 7.09 1.90 0.91
C VAL A 14 7.00 2.02 -0.60
N ASP A 15 8.12 1.78 -1.28
CA ASP A 15 8.19 1.92 -2.73
C ASP A 15 7.90 0.60 -3.42
N ASP A 16 7.14 0.68 -4.51
CA ASP A 16 6.99 -0.44 -5.42
C ASP A 16 8.33 -0.66 -6.13
N PRO A 17 8.93 -1.85 -6.04
CA PRO A 17 10.27 -2.07 -6.60
C PRO A 17 10.33 -1.98 -8.12
N GLU A 18 9.21 -2.13 -8.79
CA GLU A 18 9.17 -2.03 -10.25
C GLU A 18 9.08 -0.60 -10.74
N LEU A 19 8.29 0.23 -10.06
CA LEU A 19 8.01 1.60 -10.49
C LEU A 19 8.81 2.66 -9.74
N ASN A 20 9.47 2.29 -8.65
CA ASN A 20 10.25 3.20 -7.79
C ASN A 20 9.42 4.38 -7.26
N MET A 21 8.15 4.15 -7.02
CA MET A 21 7.24 5.11 -6.40
C MET A 21 6.54 4.44 -5.24
N ASP A 22 6.20 5.24 -4.23
CA ASP A 22 5.52 4.69 -3.06
C ASP A 22 4.10 4.24 -3.41
N VAL A 23 3.64 3.23 -2.67
CA VAL A 23 2.35 2.59 -2.93
C VAL A 23 1.17 3.53 -2.75
N TRP A 24 1.31 4.54 -1.89
CA TRP A 24 0.24 5.51 -1.69
C TRP A 24 0.08 6.43 -2.91
N SER A 25 1.18 7.00 -3.40
CA SER A 25 1.16 7.90 -4.55
C SER A 25 0.75 7.19 -5.83
N LEU A 26 1.06 5.90 -5.94
CA LEU A 26 0.62 5.09 -7.08
C LEU A 26 -0.88 4.82 -7.09
N GLY A 27 -1.57 5.09 -5.98
CA GLY A 27 -3.00 4.83 -5.91
C GLY A 27 -3.34 3.36 -5.73
N LEU A 28 -2.43 2.59 -5.16
CA LEU A 28 -2.65 1.16 -4.94
C LEU A 28 -3.47 0.87 -3.70
N ILE A 29 -3.61 1.83 -2.80
CA ILE A 29 -4.31 1.64 -1.53
C ILE A 29 -5.74 2.16 -1.66
N TYR A 30 -6.70 1.28 -1.52
CA TYR A 30 -8.13 1.61 -1.65
C TYR A 30 -8.80 1.93 -0.32
N GLU A 31 -8.48 1.16 0.72
CA GLU A 31 -9.07 1.39 2.04
C GLU A 31 -8.06 1.09 3.14
N ILE A 32 -8.18 1.82 4.24
CA ILE A 32 -7.39 1.59 5.45
C ILE A 32 -8.34 1.61 6.63
N ASN A 33 -8.31 0.54 7.43
CA ASN A 33 -9.05 0.44 8.67
C ASN A 33 -8.07 0.25 9.82
N VAL A 34 -8.19 1.09 10.84
CA VAL A 34 -7.39 0.95 12.05
C VAL A 34 -8.35 0.67 13.20
N ASP A 35 -8.20 -0.48 13.84
CA ASP A 35 -9.02 -0.89 14.98
C ASP A 35 -8.10 -1.38 16.08
N LYS A 36 -7.84 -0.52 17.08
CA LYS A 36 -6.95 -0.81 18.21
C LYS A 36 -5.56 -1.23 17.70
N ALA A 37 -5.15 -2.46 17.99
CA ALA A 37 -3.85 -2.98 17.56
C ALA A 37 -3.88 -3.67 16.19
N ASN A 38 -5.01 -3.59 15.49
CA ASN A 38 -5.21 -4.24 14.20
C ASN A 38 -5.32 -3.21 13.09
N VAL A 39 -4.65 -3.48 11.96
CA VAL A 39 -4.73 -2.65 10.76
C VAL A 39 -5.19 -3.52 9.61
N GLY A 40 -6.22 -3.07 8.91
CA GLY A 40 -6.69 -3.71 7.67
C GLY A 40 -6.46 -2.79 6.49
N ILE A 41 -5.93 -3.33 5.42
CA ILE A 41 -5.66 -2.58 4.19
C ILE A 41 -6.28 -3.32 3.02
N LEU A 42 -7.04 -2.60 2.21
CA LEU A 42 -7.51 -3.10 0.92
C LEU A 42 -6.71 -2.39 -0.16
N MET A 43 -6.04 -3.17 -1.00
CA MET A 43 -5.17 -2.61 -2.03
C MET A 43 -5.20 -3.43 -3.30
N THR A 44 -4.53 -2.92 -4.31
CA THR A 44 -4.36 -3.62 -5.57
C THR A 44 -2.90 -3.57 -6.01
N PHE A 45 -2.60 -4.29 -7.09
CA PHE A 45 -1.32 -4.22 -7.77
C PHE A 45 -1.50 -3.55 -9.13
N THR A 46 -0.40 -3.09 -9.71
CA THR A 46 -0.45 -2.48 -11.04
C THR A 46 -0.80 -3.49 -12.13
N THR A 47 -0.62 -4.77 -11.86
CA THR A 47 -0.97 -5.85 -12.77
C THR A 47 -1.31 -7.11 -11.95
N PRO A 48 -2.28 -7.94 -12.41
CA PRO A 48 -2.56 -9.21 -11.74
C PRO A 48 -1.37 -10.17 -11.75
N MET A 49 -0.42 -9.96 -12.65
CA MET A 49 0.75 -10.82 -12.81
C MET A 49 1.98 -10.25 -12.09
N CYS A 50 1.78 -9.43 -11.07
CA CYS A 50 2.89 -8.82 -10.34
C CYS A 50 3.74 -9.87 -9.62
N PRO A 51 4.99 -10.11 -10.05
CA PRO A 51 5.85 -11.10 -9.40
C PRO A 51 6.35 -10.65 -8.03
N TYR A 52 6.22 -9.36 -7.73
CA TYR A 52 6.66 -8.79 -6.47
C TYR A 52 5.53 -8.67 -5.45
N GLY A 53 4.34 -9.17 -5.78
CA GLY A 53 3.17 -9.02 -4.92
C GLY A 53 3.39 -9.47 -3.49
N PRO A 54 3.77 -10.73 -3.26
CA PRO A 54 3.98 -11.21 -1.89
C PRO A 54 5.07 -10.43 -1.15
N MET A 55 6.15 -10.07 -1.84
CA MET A 55 7.22 -9.27 -1.23
C MET A 55 6.73 -7.88 -0.85
N LEU A 56 5.93 -7.25 -1.71
CA LEU A 56 5.39 -5.93 -1.44
C LEU A 56 4.46 -5.94 -0.22
N LEU A 57 3.62 -6.96 -0.10
CA LEU A 57 2.75 -7.10 1.07
C LEU A 57 3.56 -7.23 2.36
N GLU A 58 4.63 -8.01 2.31
CA GLU A 58 5.52 -8.19 3.45
C GLU A 58 6.23 -6.88 3.80
N MET A 59 6.67 -6.14 2.80
CA MET A 59 7.30 -4.83 3.02
C MET A 59 6.35 -3.86 3.72
N ILE A 60 5.10 -3.84 3.31
CA ILE A 60 4.09 -2.97 3.92
C ILE A 60 3.85 -3.38 5.37
N GLU A 61 3.65 -4.66 5.61
CA GLU A 61 3.42 -5.17 6.95
C GLU A 61 4.59 -4.86 7.88
N ASP A 62 5.80 -5.14 7.43
CA ASP A 62 7.00 -4.89 8.21
C ASP A 62 7.19 -3.41 8.49
N ALA A 63 6.94 -2.55 7.51
CA ALA A 63 7.09 -1.11 7.69
C ALA A 63 6.12 -0.58 8.74
N ILE A 64 4.87 -1.04 8.71
CA ILE A 64 3.86 -0.61 9.67
C ILE A 64 4.22 -1.09 11.08
N LYS A 65 4.57 -2.36 11.23
CA LYS A 65 4.92 -2.92 12.52
C LYS A 65 6.21 -2.33 13.09
N ASP A 66 7.15 -2.01 12.23
CA ASP A 66 8.41 -1.41 12.65
C ASP A 66 8.22 0.01 13.17
N LYS A 67 7.36 0.79 12.50
CA LYS A 67 7.09 2.17 12.89
C LYS A 67 6.16 2.27 14.09
N HIS A 68 5.19 1.36 14.19
CA HIS A 68 4.16 1.35 15.22
C HIS A 68 4.16 0.04 15.97
N LYS A 69 4.95 -0.02 17.05
CA LYS A 69 5.14 -1.27 17.82
C LYS A 69 3.89 -1.73 18.55
N ASP A 70 2.92 -0.85 18.73
CA ASP A 70 1.64 -1.20 19.36
C ASP A 70 0.72 -1.97 18.40
N ILE A 71 1.00 -1.94 17.10
CA ILE A 71 0.23 -2.71 16.14
C ILE A 71 0.70 -4.17 16.16
N LYS A 72 -0.25 -5.08 16.38
CA LYS A 72 0.03 -6.50 16.49
C LYS A 72 -0.33 -7.29 15.25
N LYS A 73 -1.33 -6.82 14.49
CA LYS A 73 -1.81 -7.54 13.33
C LYS A 73 -2.05 -6.58 12.17
N VAL A 74 -1.49 -6.92 11.02
CA VAL A 74 -1.74 -6.21 9.76
C VAL A 74 -2.33 -7.22 8.80
N LYS A 75 -3.56 -6.96 8.34
CA LYS A 75 -4.22 -7.79 7.34
C LYS A 75 -4.33 -7.00 6.06
N ILE A 76 -3.81 -7.55 4.98
CA ILE A 76 -3.82 -6.89 3.68
C ILE A 76 -4.60 -7.77 2.71
N ASP A 77 -5.68 -7.22 2.18
CA ASP A 77 -6.48 -7.88 1.15
C ASP A 77 -6.17 -7.24 -0.20
N VAL A 78 -5.98 -8.07 -1.20
CA VAL A 78 -5.69 -7.61 -2.56
C VAL A 78 -6.92 -7.81 -3.41
N THR A 79 -7.31 -6.78 -4.16
CA THR A 79 -8.43 -6.85 -5.08
C THR A 79 -8.02 -6.27 -6.43
N PHE A 80 -8.66 -6.74 -7.50
CA PHE A 80 -8.49 -6.18 -8.83
C PHE A 80 -9.79 -5.57 -9.36
N ASP A 81 -10.71 -5.30 -8.45
CA ASP A 81 -11.98 -4.65 -8.75
C ASP A 81 -12.23 -3.50 -7.79
N PRO A 82 -12.15 -2.23 -8.23
CA PRO A 82 -11.88 -1.81 -9.61
C PRO A 82 -10.41 -2.05 -10.00
N PRO A 83 -10.14 -2.23 -11.30
CA PRO A 83 -8.77 -2.39 -11.74
C PRO A 83 -7.99 -1.10 -11.56
N TRP A 84 -6.70 -1.22 -11.24
CA TRP A 84 -5.85 -0.06 -11.09
C TRP A 84 -5.63 0.66 -12.40
N GLU A 85 -5.74 1.98 -12.35
CA GLU A 85 -5.41 2.85 -13.47
C GLU A 85 -4.55 4.01 -12.96
N PRO A 86 -3.52 4.41 -13.70
CA PRO A 86 -2.72 5.55 -13.29
C PRO A 86 -3.53 6.84 -13.36
N SER A 87 -3.29 7.73 -12.41
CA SER A 87 -3.88 9.07 -12.44
C SER A 87 -3.32 9.86 -13.61
N GLU A 88 -3.96 10.98 -13.93
CA GLU A 88 -3.46 11.85 -14.99
C GLU A 88 -2.04 12.34 -14.71
N GLU A 89 -1.74 12.62 -13.45
CA GLU A 89 -0.40 13.01 -13.06
C GLU A 89 0.60 11.89 -13.31
N LEU A 90 0.23 10.66 -12.97
CA LEU A 90 1.11 9.51 -13.19
C LEU A 90 1.30 9.23 -14.67
N LYS A 91 0.24 9.38 -15.46
CA LYS A 91 0.35 9.21 -16.91
C LYS A 91 1.36 10.19 -17.50
N ALA A 92 1.32 11.43 -17.05
CA ALA A 92 2.26 12.46 -17.51
C ALA A 92 3.69 12.09 -17.12
N MET A 93 3.88 11.58 -15.90
CA MET A 93 5.20 11.17 -15.43
C MET A 93 5.75 9.96 -16.19
N PHE A 94 4.89 9.04 -16.60
CA PHE A 94 5.29 7.84 -17.32
C PHE A 94 5.37 8.06 -18.83
N GLY A 95 4.95 9.21 -19.32
CA GLY A 95 4.99 9.52 -20.74
C GLY A 95 3.93 8.82 -21.58
N VAL A 96 2.81 8.48 -20.96
CA VAL A 96 1.70 7.81 -21.66
C VAL A 96 0.47 8.67 -21.77
#